data_a924bc77afb542e649ceb35fafe9b9c3
#
_entry.id   a924bc77afb542e649ceb35fafe9b9c3
#
_cell.length_a   1.000
_cell.length_b   1.000
_cell.length_c   1.000
_cell.angle_alpha   90.00
_cell.angle_beta   90.00
_cell.angle_gamma   90.00
#
_symmetry.space_group_name_H-M   'P 1'
#
loop_
_entity.id
_entity.type
_entity.pdbx_description
1 polymer ?
#
loop_
_entity_poly.entity_id
_entity_poly.type
_entity_poly.pdbx_seq_one_letter_code
_entity_poly.pdbx_strand_id
1 'polypeptide(L)'
;MKMIGSLLVCALAAGCAATNRVTPETMEAATTPLVCRADQCPLWWKRARQWVTSHSERPLRVDTDQAIATAGPTGGSAAPAFEVTLARSPDGTSTIGFAAHCDRPVAGCHPDPWQAAADFKQFVKTGSTAAQP
;
A
#
# COMPACT_ATOMS: atom_id res chain seq x y z
N MET A 1 -11.45 -68.35 3.91
CA MET A 1 -11.94 -67.16 3.18
C MET A 1 -11.47 -65.93 3.87
N LYS A 2 -10.48 -65.27 3.34
CA LYS A 2 -9.94 -64.00 3.90
C LYS A 2 -10.52 -62.85 3.10
N MET A 3 -11.37 -62.06 3.77
CA MET A 3 -11.84 -60.80 3.22
C MET A 3 -10.78 -59.76 3.49
N ILE A 4 -10.17 -59.24 2.40
CA ILE A 4 -9.24 -58.13 2.46
C ILE A 4 -10.08 -56.85 2.30
N GLY A 5 -10.29 -56.17 3.41
CA GLY A 5 -10.91 -54.84 3.41
C GLY A 5 -9.97 -53.80 2.85
N SER A 6 -10.30 -53.30 1.68
CA SER A 6 -9.58 -52.17 1.06
C SER A 6 -9.97 -50.90 1.78
N LEU A 7 -9.08 -50.35 2.60
CA LEU A 7 -9.21 -49.01 3.18
C LEU A 7 -8.88 -47.98 2.11
N LEU A 8 -9.92 -47.37 1.61
CA LEU A 8 -9.79 -46.20 0.73
C LEU A 8 -9.46 -44.96 1.57
N VAL A 9 -8.18 -44.62 1.61
CA VAL A 9 -7.75 -43.36 2.24
C VAL A 9 -8.06 -42.22 1.28
N CYS A 10 -9.16 -41.52 1.52
CA CYS A 10 -9.42 -40.22 0.88
C CYS A 10 -8.45 -39.19 1.46
N ALA A 11 -7.36 -38.95 0.76
CA ALA A 11 -6.54 -37.76 0.99
C ALA A 11 -7.33 -36.52 0.62
N LEU A 12 -7.93 -35.86 1.61
CA LEU A 12 -8.45 -34.50 1.46
C LEU A 12 -7.25 -33.57 1.27
N ALA A 13 -6.91 -33.32 0.03
CA ALA A 13 -6.07 -32.19 -0.32
C ALA A 13 -6.85 -30.91 0.03
N ALA A 14 -6.67 -30.39 1.23
CA ALA A 14 -7.07 -29.04 1.57
C ALA A 14 -6.25 -28.10 0.70
N GLY A 15 -6.79 -27.73 -0.44
CA GLY A 15 -6.25 -26.66 -1.27
C GLY A 15 -6.27 -25.39 -0.45
N CYS A 16 -5.12 -24.98 0.07
CA CYS A 16 -4.95 -23.62 0.57
C CYS A 16 -5.11 -22.70 -0.61
N ALA A 17 -6.33 -22.19 -0.82
CA ALA A 17 -6.53 -21.04 -1.68
C ALA A 17 -5.72 -19.90 -1.04
N ALA A 18 -4.59 -19.55 -1.68
CA ALA A 18 -3.83 -18.37 -1.31
C ALA A 18 -4.71 -17.16 -1.66
N THR A 19 -5.58 -16.78 -0.73
CA THR A 19 -6.19 -15.47 -0.75
C THR A 19 -5.04 -14.50 -0.51
N ASN A 20 -4.83 -13.54 -1.42
CA ASN A 20 -3.93 -12.40 -1.24
C ASN A 20 -4.43 -11.55 -0.08
N ARG A 21 -4.35 -12.09 1.12
CA ARG A 21 -4.65 -11.35 2.33
C ARG A 21 -3.43 -10.53 2.69
N VAL A 22 -3.65 -9.25 2.86
CA VAL A 22 -2.65 -8.36 3.44
C VAL A 22 -2.23 -8.91 4.79
N THR A 23 -0.92 -9.03 5.01
CA THR A 23 -0.39 -9.58 6.26
C THR A 23 -0.59 -8.60 7.41
N PRO A 24 -0.63 -9.06 8.68
CA PRO A 24 -0.66 -8.18 9.84
C PRO A 24 0.48 -7.16 9.85
N GLU A 25 1.68 -7.54 9.43
CA GLU A 25 2.85 -6.66 9.33
C GLU A 25 2.64 -5.57 8.29
N THR A 26 2.03 -5.89 7.16
CA THR A 26 1.67 -4.89 6.13
C THR A 26 0.61 -3.92 6.65
N MET A 27 -0.39 -4.42 7.36
CA MET A 27 -1.42 -3.59 7.98
C MET A 27 -0.82 -2.63 9.01
N GLU A 28 0.06 -3.11 9.87
CA GLU A 28 0.77 -2.29 10.84
C GLU A 28 1.61 -1.21 10.16
N ALA A 29 2.41 -1.58 9.17
CA ALA A 29 3.21 -0.65 8.39
C ALA A 29 2.35 0.40 7.67
N ALA A 30 1.21 -0.01 7.11
CA ALA A 30 0.28 0.88 6.41
C ALA A 30 -0.40 1.88 7.35
N THR A 31 -0.67 1.51 8.59
CA THR A 31 -1.40 2.33 9.56
C THR A 31 -0.51 3.13 10.51
N THR A 32 0.77 2.78 10.63
CA THR A 32 1.71 3.53 11.47
C THR A 32 1.90 4.96 10.93
N PRO A 33 1.70 6.00 11.76
CA PRO A 33 1.89 7.38 11.33
C PRO A 33 3.30 7.64 10.82
N LEU A 34 3.40 8.41 9.74
CA LEU A 34 4.67 8.82 9.15
C LEU A 34 4.97 10.25 9.59
N VAL A 35 5.77 10.39 10.63
CA VAL A 35 6.10 11.68 11.24
C VAL A 35 7.56 12.04 10.96
N CYS A 36 7.78 13.19 10.35
CA CYS A 36 9.12 13.71 10.07
C CYS A 36 9.45 14.91 10.96
N ARG A 37 10.72 15.03 11.34
CA ARG A 37 11.26 16.25 11.95
C ARG A 37 11.47 17.33 10.89
N ALA A 38 11.55 18.57 11.31
CA ALA A 38 11.74 19.72 10.42
C ALA A 38 12.94 19.55 9.45
N ASP A 39 14.02 18.93 9.90
CA ASP A 39 15.21 18.64 9.07
C ASP A 39 15.04 17.46 8.11
N GLN A 40 14.11 16.55 8.39
CA GLN A 40 13.82 15.37 7.55
C GLN A 40 12.73 15.63 6.51
N CYS A 41 11.76 16.49 6.83
CA CYS A 41 10.56 16.65 6.01
C CYS A 41 10.85 17.02 4.54
N PRO A 42 11.81 17.91 4.21
CA PRO A 42 12.09 18.22 2.81
C PRO A 42 12.51 17.00 1.98
N LEU A 43 13.37 16.15 2.53
CA LEU A 43 13.80 14.93 1.86
C LEU A 43 12.67 13.91 1.75
N TRP A 44 11.90 13.74 2.82
CA TRP A 44 10.78 12.81 2.84
C TRP A 44 9.67 13.23 1.87
N TRP A 45 9.41 14.54 1.75
CA TRP A 45 8.45 15.06 0.79
C TRP A 45 8.89 14.85 -0.66
N LYS A 46 10.17 15.05 -0.94
CA LYS A 46 10.75 14.74 -2.24
C LYS A 46 10.58 13.25 -2.60
N ARG A 47 10.83 12.36 -1.65
CA ARG A 47 10.63 10.92 -1.84
C ARG A 47 9.16 10.56 -2.02
N ALA A 48 8.26 11.20 -1.28
CA ALA A 48 6.82 11.01 -1.45
C ALA A 48 6.38 11.34 -2.89
N ARG A 49 6.81 12.48 -3.42
CA ARG A 49 6.55 12.85 -4.82
C ARG A 49 7.14 11.85 -5.79
N GLN A 50 8.37 11.42 -5.58
CA GLN A 50 9.04 10.44 -6.42
C GLN A 50 8.29 9.10 -6.43
N TRP A 51 7.84 8.64 -5.27
CA TRP A 51 7.07 7.39 -5.18
C TRP A 51 5.75 7.49 -5.95
N VAL A 52 5.00 8.56 -5.75
CA VAL A 52 3.71 8.75 -6.45
C VAL A 52 3.91 8.80 -7.95
N THR A 53 4.88 9.56 -8.45
CA THR A 53 5.13 9.68 -9.89
C THR A 53 5.60 8.39 -10.54
N SER A 54 6.33 7.56 -9.80
CA SER A 54 6.83 6.27 -10.32
C SER A 54 5.84 5.12 -10.20
N HIS A 55 4.84 5.21 -9.33
CA HIS A 55 3.86 4.15 -9.06
C HIS A 55 2.47 4.44 -9.63
N SER A 56 2.17 5.69 -9.94
CA SER A 56 0.87 6.06 -10.48
C SER A 56 0.80 5.83 -12.00
N GLU A 57 -0.28 5.22 -12.44
CA GLU A 57 -0.68 5.16 -13.86
C GLU A 57 -1.47 6.42 -14.28
N ARG A 58 -1.70 7.34 -13.34
CA ARG A 58 -2.52 8.53 -13.52
C ARG A 58 -1.67 9.79 -13.42
N PRO A 59 -2.00 10.85 -14.17
CA PRO A 59 -1.27 12.12 -14.08
C PRO A 59 -1.49 12.79 -12.72
N LEU A 60 -0.49 13.56 -12.27
CA LEU A 60 -0.65 14.43 -11.11
C LEU A 60 -1.67 15.52 -11.40
N ARG A 61 -2.55 15.80 -10.45
CA ARG A 61 -3.52 16.90 -10.46
C ARG A 61 -3.17 17.97 -9.45
N VAL A 62 -2.54 17.57 -8.33
CA VAL A 62 -2.06 18.49 -7.30
C VAL A 62 -0.61 18.13 -7.02
N ASP A 63 0.25 19.11 -7.01
CA ASP A 63 1.66 18.96 -6.66
C ASP A 63 2.14 20.26 -5.99
N THR A 64 1.96 20.32 -4.69
CA THR A 64 2.33 21.45 -3.84
C THR A 64 3.26 20.98 -2.72
N ASP A 65 3.66 21.89 -1.85
CA ASP A 65 4.43 21.56 -0.65
C ASP A 65 3.58 20.99 0.50
N GLN A 66 2.26 20.88 0.30
CA GLN A 66 1.32 20.35 1.32
C GLN A 66 0.46 19.20 0.80
N ALA A 67 0.37 19.01 -0.52
CA ALA A 67 -0.45 17.96 -1.10
C ALA A 67 0.10 17.49 -2.45
N ILE A 68 0.03 16.19 -2.66
CA ILE A 68 0.28 15.52 -3.93
C ILE A 68 -0.91 14.62 -4.20
N ALA A 69 -1.57 14.79 -5.33
CA ALA A 69 -2.72 13.98 -5.69
C ALA A 69 -2.72 13.64 -7.18
N THR A 70 -3.08 12.42 -7.50
CA THR A 70 -3.28 11.98 -8.88
C THR A 70 -4.73 12.15 -9.30
N ALA A 71 -4.99 12.10 -10.61
CA ALA A 71 -6.34 12.08 -11.14
C ALA A 71 -7.09 10.79 -10.77
N GLY A 72 -8.39 10.87 -10.70
CA GLY A 72 -9.27 9.72 -10.48
C GLY A 72 -9.59 9.43 -9.01
N PRO A 73 -10.12 8.22 -8.71
CA PRO A 73 -10.32 7.09 -9.62
C PRO A 73 -11.51 7.31 -10.57
N THR A 74 -11.49 6.70 -11.74
CA THR A 74 -12.55 6.81 -12.76
C THR A 74 -12.76 5.50 -13.51
N GLY A 75 -13.99 5.29 -14.00
CA GLY A 75 -14.32 4.26 -14.98
C GLY A 75 -14.13 2.82 -14.52
N GLY A 76 -14.25 2.52 -13.23
CA GLY A 76 -14.08 1.18 -12.70
C GLY A 76 -12.65 0.62 -12.86
N SER A 77 -11.65 1.48 -13.02
CA SER A 77 -10.25 1.08 -13.16
C SER A 77 -9.74 0.36 -11.91
N ALA A 78 -8.93 -0.68 -12.12
CA ALA A 78 -8.23 -1.39 -11.05
C ALA A 78 -7.05 -0.59 -10.48
N ALA A 79 -6.55 0.43 -11.19
CA ALA A 79 -5.46 1.28 -10.75
C ALA A 79 -5.95 2.32 -9.73
N PRO A 80 -5.40 2.36 -8.52
CA PRO A 80 -5.80 3.35 -7.51
C PRO A 80 -5.32 4.76 -7.88
N ALA A 81 -6.07 5.76 -7.41
CA ALA A 81 -5.58 7.12 -7.31
C ALA A 81 -4.89 7.31 -5.95
N PHE A 82 -3.82 8.10 -5.93
CA PHE A 82 -3.05 8.37 -4.72
C PHE A 82 -3.23 9.80 -4.26
N GLU A 83 -3.27 9.97 -2.94
CA GLU A 83 -3.28 11.27 -2.29
C GLU A 83 -2.30 11.26 -1.12
N VAL A 84 -1.42 12.25 -1.09
CA VAL A 84 -0.43 12.45 -0.02
C VAL A 84 -0.62 13.85 0.53
N THR A 85 -0.64 13.96 1.84
CA THR A 85 -0.80 15.23 2.54
C THR A 85 0.33 15.45 3.55
N LEU A 86 0.69 16.71 3.80
CA LEU A 86 1.62 17.10 4.84
C LEU A 86 0.91 18.03 5.82
N ALA A 87 0.76 17.59 7.06
CA ALA A 87 0.18 18.36 8.15
C ALA A 87 1.25 18.75 9.17
N ARG A 88 1.45 20.04 9.36
CA ARG A 88 2.43 20.58 10.32
C ARG A 88 1.84 20.60 11.74
N SER A 89 2.67 20.22 12.71
CA SER A 89 2.36 20.26 14.13
C SER A 89 3.07 21.42 14.81
N PRO A 90 2.52 21.94 15.92
CA PRO A 90 3.13 23.06 16.65
C PRO A 90 4.53 22.78 17.20
N ASP A 91 4.89 21.51 17.42
CA ASP A 91 6.21 21.08 17.92
C ASP A 91 7.32 21.08 16.85
N GLY A 92 7.03 21.48 15.62
CA GLY A 92 7.98 21.50 14.49
C GLY A 92 8.04 20.21 13.69
N THR A 93 7.34 19.17 14.08
CA THR A 93 7.18 17.96 13.28
C THR A 93 6.06 18.11 12.25
N SER A 94 6.04 17.22 11.27
CA SER A 94 4.93 17.12 10.32
C SER A 94 4.53 15.66 10.14
N THR A 95 3.25 15.43 9.88
CA THR A 95 2.72 14.10 9.57
C THR A 95 2.44 14.03 8.07
N ILE A 96 2.99 13.03 7.42
CA ILE A 96 2.72 12.71 6.03
C ILE A 96 1.63 11.65 6.00
N GLY A 97 0.46 12.02 5.47
CA GLY A 97 -0.67 11.12 5.24
C GLY A 97 -0.62 10.53 3.85
N PHE A 98 -1.09 9.30 3.71
CA PHE A 98 -1.21 8.61 2.43
C PHE A 98 -2.58 7.95 2.34
N ALA A 99 -3.23 8.09 1.19
CA ALA A 99 -4.44 7.38 0.85
C ALA A 99 -4.37 6.86 -0.59
N ALA A 100 -4.84 5.64 -0.79
CA ALA A 100 -5.06 5.06 -2.10
C ALA A 100 -6.57 4.85 -2.29
N HIS A 101 -7.13 5.48 -3.30
CA HIS A 101 -8.55 5.43 -3.62
C HIS A 101 -8.80 4.56 -4.84
N CYS A 102 -9.72 3.62 -4.71
CA CYS A 102 -10.06 2.70 -5.78
C CYS A 102 -11.53 2.82 -6.15
N ASP A 103 -11.83 2.74 -7.45
CA ASP A 103 -13.17 2.74 -8.00
C ASP A 103 -13.78 1.32 -8.09
N ARG A 104 -13.17 0.38 -7.38
CA ARG A 104 -13.61 -1.01 -7.24
C ARG A 104 -13.51 -1.44 -5.79
N PRO A 105 -14.16 -2.55 -5.40
CA PRO A 105 -13.85 -3.18 -4.12
C PRO A 105 -12.36 -3.42 -3.98
N VAL A 106 -11.82 -3.30 -2.76
CA VAL A 106 -10.38 -3.39 -2.46
C VAL A 106 -9.72 -4.62 -3.09
N ALA A 107 -10.43 -5.77 -3.13
CA ALA A 107 -9.95 -7.00 -3.75
C ALA A 107 -9.71 -6.88 -5.28
N GLY A 108 -10.31 -5.90 -5.94
CA GLY A 108 -10.14 -5.63 -7.37
C GLY A 108 -9.11 -4.54 -7.68
N CYS A 109 -8.48 -3.95 -6.67
CA CYS A 109 -7.46 -2.91 -6.81
C CYS A 109 -6.06 -3.51 -6.95
N HIS A 110 -5.30 -2.99 -7.91
CA HIS A 110 -3.90 -3.36 -8.10
C HIS A 110 -3.05 -2.10 -8.28
N PRO A 111 -2.09 -1.82 -7.38
CA PRO A 111 -1.78 -2.56 -6.14
C PRO A 111 -2.91 -2.47 -5.10
N ASP A 112 -2.90 -3.41 -4.15
CA ASP A 112 -3.76 -3.33 -2.98
C ASP A 112 -3.48 -2.04 -2.19
N PRO A 113 -4.50 -1.27 -1.75
CA PRO A 113 -4.30 0.00 -1.06
C PRO A 113 -3.46 -0.10 0.23
N TRP A 114 -3.59 -1.18 0.99
CA TRP A 114 -2.78 -1.40 2.19
C TRP A 114 -1.33 -1.68 1.85
N GLN A 115 -1.10 -2.50 0.84
CA GLN A 115 0.25 -2.79 0.34
C GLN A 115 0.91 -1.52 -0.21
N ALA A 116 0.17 -0.71 -0.97
CA ALA A 116 0.65 0.56 -1.48
C ALA A 116 1.03 1.53 -0.34
N ALA A 117 0.21 1.62 0.71
CA ALA A 117 0.51 2.47 1.87
C ALA A 117 1.77 2.03 2.62
N ALA A 118 1.93 0.73 2.84
CA ALA A 118 3.13 0.18 3.50
C ALA A 118 4.39 0.45 2.67
N ASP A 119 4.34 0.20 1.37
CA ASP A 119 5.44 0.42 0.44
C ASP A 119 5.82 1.91 0.32
N PHE A 120 4.82 2.78 0.21
CA PHE A 120 5.02 4.22 0.22
C PHE A 120 5.77 4.69 1.48
N LYS A 121 5.30 4.29 2.66
CA LYS A 121 5.91 4.71 3.93
C LYS A 121 7.33 4.19 4.09
N GLN A 122 7.59 2.96 3.67
CA GLN A 122 8.93 2.40 3.65
C GLN A 122 9.86 3.21 2.75
N PHE A 123 9.43 3.50 1.53
CA PHE A 123 10.22 4.28 0.57
C PHE A 123 10.49 5.70 1.07
N VAL A 124 9.49 6.37 1.64
CA VAL A 124 9.68 7.73 2.17
C VAL A 124 10.73 7.76 3.27
N LYS A 125 10.71 6.79 4.19
CA LYS A 125 11.67 6.72 5.28
C LYS A 125 13.08 6.34 4.83
N THR A 126 13.22 5.40 3.92
CA THR A 126 14.51 4.77 3.60
C THR A 126 15.05 5.13 2.22
N GLY A 127 14.22 5.60 1.31
CA GLY A 127 14.58 5.85 -0.09
C GLY A 127 14.64 4.58 -0.96
N SER A 128 14.21 3.44 -0.41
CA SER A 128 14.15 2.17 -1.14
C SER A 128 12.84 1.45 -0.87
N THR A 129 12.34 0.74 -1.87
CA THR A 129 11.20 -0.16 -1.70
C THR A 129 11.60 -1.34 -0.83
N ALA A 130 10.62 -1.91 -0.10
CA ALA A 130 10.86 -3.15 0.61
C ALA A 130 11.28 -4.23 -0.39
N ALA A 131 12.33 -5.01 -0.04
CA ALA A 131 12.69 -6.17 -0.83
C ALA A 131 11.47 -7.10 -0.88
N GLN A 132 10.96 -7.34 -2.08
CA GLN A 132 9.93 -8.36 -2.28
C GLN A 132 10.59 -9.72 -2.05
N PRO A 133 10.02 -10.60 -1.20
CA PRO A 133 10.55 -11.94 -1.04
C PRO A 133 10.40 -12.78 -2.32
#